data_f446b795ed7c27cf427adb4625c7bd99
#
_entry.id   f446b795ed7c27cf427adb4625c7bd99
#
_cell.length_a   1.000
_cell.length_b   1.000
_cell.length_c   1.000
_cell.angle_alpha   90.00
_cell.angle_beta   90.00
_cell.angle_gamma   90.00
#
_symmetry.space_group_name_H-M   'P 1'
#
loop_
_entity.id
_entity.type
_entity.pdbx_description
1 polymer ?
#
loop_
_entity_poly.entity_id
_entity_poly.type
_entity_poly.pdbx_seq_one_letter_code
_entity_poly.pdbx_strand_id
1 'polypeptide(L)'
;LSIRDAMQMTYPGPLDYKVHVLDDGRRPEMKAVCEQEGANYITRQSNIGYKAGNLRNGLEHTDGDFLIICDADTLVFPTLLSHTLGYFRDPDVAWVQTPQWFFDLPEGADLACWLRGKAGGAGYGVGWLAQKIVGPVTIGRDPFFNDPRMFYDVILRRRNWANAAFCCGAASVHRREAVMQAALRSYVWSVDAEIDRHTRDIRDPVTREALQDAMRPHVAFDTELTPYKFHVSEDIYTSILLNGDAARRWRSVMRPRIESKMLSPQD
;
A
#
# COMPACT_ATOMS: atom_id res chain seq x y z
N LEU A 1 18.79 7.27 -0.63
CA LEU A 1 18.21 7.49 0.72
C LEU A 1 17.27 6.33 1.07
N SER A 2 16.22 6.06 0.32
CA SER A 2 15.19 5.03 0.64
C SER A 2 15.78 3.64 0.92
N ILE A 3 16.74 3.19 0.11
CA ILE A 3 17.43 1.90 0.32
C ILE A 3 18.18 1.90 1.65
N ARG A 4 18.93 2.96 1.93
CA ARG A 4 19.71 3.08 3.16
C ARG A 4 18.83 3.09 4.41
N ASP A 5 17.71 3.83 4.37
CA ASP A 5 16.76 3.87 5.48
C ASP A 5 16.12 2.49 5.69
N ALA A 6 15.78 1.78 4.61
CA ALA A 6 15.27 0.42 4.69
C ALA A 6 16.29 -0.58 5.28
N MET A 7 17.58 -0.41 5.00
CA MET A 7 18.65 -1.24 5.57
C MET A 7 18.92 -0.94 7.06
N GLN A 8 18.41 0.17 7.60
CA GLN A 8 18.60 0.57 9.00
C GLN A 8 17.43 0.24 9.92
N MET A 9 16.41 -0.48 9.42
CA MET A 9 15.30 -0.90 10.26
C MET A 9 15.78 -1.82 11.39
N THR A 10 15.16 -1.67 12.58
CA THR A 10 15.55 -2.41 13.78
C THR A 10 14.38 -3.21 14.35
N TYR A 11 14.71 -4.36 14.96
CA TYR A 11 13.77 -5.20 15.67
C TYR A 11 14.42 -5.74 16.96
N PRO A 12 13.70 -5.82 18.09
CA PRO A 12 14.29 -6.18 19.38
C PRO A 12 14.61 -7.67 19.56
N GLY A 13 14.34 -8.50 18.58
CA GLY A 13 14.62 -9.95 18.59
C GLY A 13 15.35 -10.41 17.34
N PRO A 14 15.65 -11.71 17.22
CA PRO A 14 16.23 -12.25 16.01
C PRO A 14 15.23 -12.09 14.86
N LEU A 15 15.66 -11.45 13.80
CA LEU A 15 14.89 -11.23 12.58
C LEU A 15 15.84 -11.29 11.38
N ASP A 16 15.55 -12.16 10.44
CA ASP A 16 16.17 -12.11 9.10
C ASP A 16 15.29 -11.28 8.18
N TYR A 17 15.81 -10.14 7.72
CA TYR A 17 15.13 -9.34 6.70
C TYR A 17 16.08 -8.95 5.59
N LYS A 18 15.55 -8.85 4.38
CA LYS A 18 16.29 -8.52 3.19
C LYS A 18 15.59 -7.37 2.47
N VAL A 19 16.37 -6.42 1.98
CA VAL A 19 15.86 -5.33 1.15
C VAL A 19 16.05 -5.70 -0.32
N HIS A 20 14.96 -5.64 -1.08
CA HIS A 20 14.93 -5.93 -2.51
C HIS A 20 14.48 -4.69 -3.28
N VAL A 21 15.27 -4.28 -4.24
CA VAL A 21 14.94 -3.19 -5.16
C VAL A 21 14.40 -3.79 -6.46
N LEU A 22 13.14 -3.51 -6.74
CA LEU A 22 12.45 -3.98 -7.94
C LEU A 22 12.55 -2.89 -9.01
N ASP A 23 13.44 -3.05 -9.98
CA ASP A 23 13.72 -2.01 -10.99
C ASP A 23 13.25 -2.39 -12.39
N ASP A 24 12.12 -1.83 -12.80
CA ASP A 24 11.58 -1.96 -14.17
C ASP A 24 12.41 -1.21 -15.23
N GLY A 25 13.23 -0.27 -14.77
CA GLY A 25 14.14 0.51 -15.63
C GLY A 25 15.41 -0.22 -16.05
N ARG A 26 15.73 -1.33 -15.38
CA ARG A 26 16.95 -2.12 -15.64
C ARG A 26 18.22 -1.27 -15.64
N ARG A 27 18.31 -0.36 -14.68
CA ARG A 27 19.34 0.68 -14.62
C ARG A 27 20.64 0.16 -13.97
N PRO A 28 21.76 0.15 -14.68
CA PRO A 28 23.05 -0.27 -14.12
C PRO A 28 23.45 0.55 -12.90
N GLU A 29 23.13 1.84 -12.88
CA GLU A 29 23.42 2.74 -11.76
C GLU A 29 22.66 2.31 -10.51
N MET A 30 21.40 1.90 -10.66
CA MET A 30 20.59 1.41 -9.54
C MET A 30 21.14 0.10 -8.99
N LYS A 31 21.58 -0.80 -9.88
CA LYS A 31 22.24 -2.04 -9.48
C LYS A 31 23.50 -1.77 -8.67
N ALA A 32 24.35 -0.84 -9.14
CA ALA A 32 25.57 -0.44 -8.42
C ALA A 32 25.26 0.15 -7.04
N VAL A 33 24.20 0.96 -6.92
CA VAL A 33 23.75 1.49 -5.62
C VAL A 33 23.26 0.37 -4.70
N CYS A 34 22.52 -0.62 -5.22
CA CYS A 34 22.09 -1.78 -4.42
C CYS A 34 23.28 -2.56 -3.88
N GLU A 35 24.28 -2.83 -4.73
CA GLU A 35 25.53 -3.52 -4.34
C GLU A 35 26.27 -2.73 -3.24
N GLN A 36 26.37 -1.42 -3.38
CA GLN A 36 27.03 -0.54 -2.40
C GLN A 36 26.30 -0.53 -1.05
N GLU A 37 24.98 -0.50 -1.03
CA GLU A 37 24.17 -0.43 0.19
C GLU A 37 23.82 -1.82 0.76
N GLY A 38 24.20 -2.93 0.08
CA GLY A 38 23.95 -4.29 0.53
C GLY A 38 22.51 -4.78 0.27
N ALA A 39 21.78 -4.13 -0.62
CA ALA A 39 20.43 -4.52 -1.03
C ALA A 39 20.45 -5.46 -2.24
N ASN A 40 19.43 -6.30 -2.38
CA ASN A 40 19.27 -7.14 -3.55
C ASN A 40 18.64 -6.36 -4.70
N TYR A 41 19.13 -6.59 -5.92
CA TYR A 41 18.59 -5.99 -7.12
C TYR A 41 17.83 -7.02 -7.93
N ILE A 42 16.55 -6.76 -8.19
CA ILE A 42 15.67 -7.62 -8.99
C ILE A 42 15.13 -6.81 -10.16
N THR A 43 15.19 -7.39 -11.34
CA THR A 43 14.63 -6.82 -12.56
C THR A 43 13.89 -7.88 -13.35
N ARG A 44 13.14 -7.48 -14.38
CA ARG A 44 12.38 -8.37 -15.26
C ARG A 44 12.50 -7.93 -16.73
N GLN A 45 12.22 -8.84 -17.65
CA GLN A 45 12.33 -8.52 -19.09
C GLN A 45 11.20 -7.64 -19.60
N SER A 46 10.01 -7.77 -19.05
CA SER A 46 8.79 -7.08 -19.48
C SER A 46 8.17 -6.31 -18.33
N ASN A 47 7.66 -5.11 -18.60
CA ASN A 47 6.99 -4.26 -17.62
C ASN A 47 5.47 -4.47 -17.62
N ILE A 48 4.98 -5.63 -18.06
CA ILE A 48 3.56 -5.97 -18.03
C ILE A 48 3.04 -5.91 -16.59
N GLY A 49 1.85 -5.30 -16.40
CA GLY A 49 1.21 -5.15 -15.11
C GLY A 49 1.81 -4.05 -14.22
N TYR A 50 2.69 -3.21 -14.76
CA TYR A 50 3.26 -2.04 -14.04
C TYR A 50 3.78 -2.41 -12.64
N LYS A 51 3.45 -1.62 -11.61
CA LYS A 51 3.84 -1.85 -10.22
C LYS A 51 3.37 -3.22 -9.71
N ALA A 52 2.13 -3.60 -9.96
CA ALA A 52 1.59 -4.91 -9.53
C ALA A 52 2.35 -6.09 -10.14
N GLY A 53 2.68 -6.02 -11.44
CA GLY A 53 3.51 -7.02 -12.10
C GLY A 53 4.93 -7.08 -11.56
N ASN A 54 5.51 -5.95 -11.15
CA ASN A 54 6.83 -5.92 -10.54
C ASN A 54 6.81 -6.46 -9.09
N LEU A 55 5.76 -6.18 -8.32
CA LEU A 55 5.55 -6.79 -7.01
C LEU A 55 5.42 -8.31 -7.10
N ARG A 56 4.68 -8.81 -8.11
CA ARG A 56 4.62 -10.25 -8.40
C ARG A 56 6.01 -10.82 -8.68
N ASN A 57 6.78 -10.20 -9.58
CA ASN A 57 8.16 -10.60 -9.85
C ASN A 57 9.02 -10.64 -8.58
N GLY A 58 8.86 -9.66 -7.69
CA GLY A 58 9.49 -9.66 -6.38
C GLY A 58 9.09 -10.86 -5.51
N LEU A 59 7.80 -11.21 -5.50
CA LEU A 59 7.30 -12.38 -4.78
C LEU A 59 7.86 -13.70 -5.29
N GLU A 60 8.03 -13.85 -6.58
CA GLU A 60 8.60 -15.04 -7.22
C GLU A 60 10.09 -15.25 -6.88
N HIS A 61 10.80 -14.18 -6.54
CA HIS A 61 12.24 -14.20 -6.23
C HIS A 61 12.55 -14.09 -4.73
N THR A 62 11.55 -14.13 -3.86
CA THR A 62 11.70 -13.95 -2.41
C THR A 62 10.89 -14.99 -1.65
N ASP A 63 11.27 -15.24 -0.40
CA ASP A 63 10.71 -16.30 0.45
C ASP A 63 10.25 -15.82 1.84
N GLY A 64 10.38 -14.53 2.16
CA GLY A 64 10.01 -13.99 3.48
C GLY A 64 8.53 -14.18 3.81
N ASP A 65 8.22 -14.50 5.08
CA ASP A 65 6.85 -14.66 5.58
C ASP A 65 6.04 -13.38 5.55
N PHE A 66 6.73 -12.24 5.66
CA PHE A 66 6.16 -10.90 5.64
C PHE A 66 6.80 -10.08 4.54
N LEU A 67 6.01 -9.19 3.98
CA LEU A 67 6.40 -8.29 2.89
C LEU A 67 6.18 -6.85 3.36
N ILE A 68 7.19 -6.00 3.20
CA ILE A 68 7.04 -4.56 3.38
C ILE A 68 7.08 -3.93 2.01
N ILE A 69 6.01 -3.24 1.66
CA ILE A 69 5.90 -2.56 0.38
C ILE A 69 6.28 -1.09 0.58
N CYS A 70 7.27 -0.63 -0.19
CA CYS A 70 7.71 0.76 -0.21
C CYS A 70 7.74 1.27 -1.64
N ASP A 71 7.27 2.48 -1.84
CA ASP A 71 7.48 3.20 -3.10
C ASP A 71 8.92 3.74 -3.14
N ALA A 72 9.40 4.11 -4.32
CA ALA A 72 10.79 4.52 -4.52
C ALA A 72 11.20 5.76 -3.70
N ASP A 73 10.24 6.61 -3.36
CA ASP A 73 10.39 7.82 -2.57
C ASP A 73 10.11 7.63 -1.06
N THR A 74 9.69 6.42 -0.67
CA THR A 74 9.37 6.11 0.73
C THR A 74 10.65 5.99 1.57
N LEU A 75 10.76 6.82 2.59
CA LEU A 75 11.81 6.80 3.60
C LEU A 75 11.23 6.20 4.88
N VAL A 76 11.54 4.95 5.15
CA VAL A 76 11.03 4.23 6.33
C VAL A 76 11.82 4.60 7.59
N PHE A 77 11.16 4.61 8.74
CA PHE A 77 11.84 4.84 10.00
C PHE A 77 12.43 3.53 10.56
N PRO A 78 13.52 3.59 11.31
CA PRO A 78 14.13 2.40 11.92
C PRO A 78 13.17 1.58 12.78
N THR A 79 12.13 2.21 13.31
CA THR A 79 11.14 1.60 14.20
C THR A 79 9.99 0.89 13.50
N LEU A 80 9.89 0.94 12.17
CA LEU A 80 8.77 0.35 11.42
C LEU A 80 8.54 -1.12 11.80
N LEU A 81 9.57 -1.95 11.77
CA LEU A 81 9.47 -3.38 12.08
C LEU A 81 9.03 -3.63 13.53
N SER A 82 9.66 -2.94 14.48
CA SER A 82 9.37 -3.11 15.91
C SER A 82 7.94 -2.69 16.28
N HIS A 83 7.37 -1.77 15.50
CA HIS A 83 6.03 -1.26 15.76
C HIS A 83 4.92 -1.96 14.95
N THR A 84 5.26 -2.77 13.97
CA THR A 84 4.26 -3.41 13.10
C THR A 84 4.23 -4.93 13.23
N LEU A 85 5.37 -5.60 13.33
CA LEU A 85 5.41 -7.07 13.33
C LEU A 85 4.70 -7.71 14.53
N GLY A 86 4.60 -7.01 15.65
CA GLY A 86 3.89 -7.50 16.83
C GLY A 86 2.41 -7.82 16.60
N TYR A 87 1.77 -7.16 15.65
CA TYR A 87 0.36 -7.42 15.30
C TYR A 87 0.16 -8.78 14.63
N PHE A 88 1.17 -9.29 13.94
CA PHE A 88 1.12 -10.59 13.25
C PHE A 88 1.23 -11.81 14.17
N ARG A 89 1.34 -11.62 15.49
CA ARG A 89 1.11 -12.69 16.48
C ARG A 89 -0.32 -13.21 16.40
N ASP A 90 -1.27 -12.36 16.02
CA ASP A 90 -2.59 -12.78 15.60
C ASP A 90 -2.47 -13.39 14.17
N PRO A 91 -2.74 -14.70 14.01
CA PRO A 91 -2.60 -15.39 12.72
C PRO A 91 -3.58 -14.88 11.67
N ASP A 92 -4.66 -14.19 12.07
CA ASP A 92 -5.68 -13.68 11.17
C ASP A 92 -5.36 -12.29 10.64
N VAL A 93 -4.30 -11.62 11.12
CA VAL A 93 -3.86 -10.33 10.59
C VAL A 93 -3.18 -10.52 9.24
N ALA A 94 -3.80 -9.98 8.19
CA ALA A 94 -3.31 -10.00 6.82
C ALA A 94 -2.31 -8.88 6.52
N TRP A 95 -2.61 -7.66 6.98
CA TRP A 95 -1.71 -6.52 6.83
C TRP A 95 -1.84 -5.50 7.94
N VAL A 96 -0.76 -4.74 8.09
CA VAL A 96 -0.69 -3.57 8.97
C VAL A 96 -0.30 -2.37 8.12
N GLN A 97 -1.15 -1.34 8.12
CA GLN A 97 -0.90 -0.07 7.45
C GLN A 97 -0.47 0.99 8.45
N THR A 98 0.53 1.79 8.11
CA THR A 98 0.94 2.99 8.83
C THR A 98 0.55 4.25 8.04
N PRO A 99 0.40 5.43 8.69
CA PRO A 99 0.13 6.67 7.98
C PRO A 99 1.25 7.01 7.01
N GLN A 100 0.88 7.47 5.82
CA GLN A 100 1.80 8.11 4.89
C GLN A 100 1.95 9.58 5.31
N TRP A 101 3.19 10.03 5.45
CA TRP A 101 3.51 11.40 5.80
C TRP A 101 4.28 12.05 4.66
N PHE A 102 3.74 13.14 4.12
CA PHE A 102 4.37 13.90 3.05
C PHE A 102 5.17 15.05 3.67
N PHE A 103 6.48 15.04 3.49
CA PHE A 103 7.37 16.01 4.12
C PHE A 103 7.60 17.29 3.29
N ASP A 104 7.19 17.27 2.03
CA ASP A 104 7.32 18.36 1.07
C ASP A 104 6.05 19.21 0.97
N LEU A 105 4.97 18.84 1.66
CA LEU A 105 3.75 19.64 1.70
C LEU A 105 3.94 20.86 2.61
N PRO A 106 3.59 22.05 2.14
CA PRO A 106 3.59 23.23 2.97
C PRO A 106 2.55 23.06 4.09
N GLU A 107 3.01 23.07 5.34
CA GLU A 107 2.11 23.01 6.50
C GLU A 107 1.19 24.23 6.61
N GLY A 108 1.46 25.25 5.82
CA GLY A 108 0.82 26.56 5.90
C GLY A 108 1.30 27.34 7.12
N ALA A 109 0.98 28.60 7.18
CA ALA A 109 1.25 29.46 8.30
C ALA A 109 -0.08 29.88 8.97
N ASP A 110 -0.10 29.92 10.28
CA ASP A 110 -1.15 30.56 11.04
C ASP A 110 -1.33 32.01 10.57
N LEU A 111 -2.58 32.48 10.42
CA LEU A 111 -2.87 33.82 9.89
C LEU A 111 -2.12 34.91 10.65
N ALA A 112 -2.01 34.82 11.97
CA ALA A 112 -1.28 35.79 12.77
C ALA A 112 0.22 35.77 12.45
N CYS A 113 0.80 34.58 12.32
CA CYS A 113 2.21 34.42 11.93
C CYS A 113 2.48 34.88 10.48
N TRP A 114 1.57 34.58 9.56
CA TRP A 114 1.68 35.04 8.18
C TRP A 114 1.64 36.56 8.08
N LEU A 115 0.67 37.21 8.76
CA LEU A 115 0.55 38.67 8.82
C LEU A 115 1.72 39.32 9.54
N ARG A 116 2.31 38.64 10.54
CA ARG A 116 3.56 39.10 11.17
C ARG A 116 4.71 39.18 10.17
N GLY A 117 4.83 38.24 9.27
CA GLY A 117 5.83 38.27 8.20
C GLY A 117 5.64 39.43 7.22
N LYS A 118 4.41 39.94 7.05
CA LYS A 118 4.07 41.06 6.15
C LYS A 118 4.13 42.42 6.82
N ALA A 119 3.68 42.57 8.06
CA ALA A 119 3.46 43.84 8.75
C ALA A 119 4.01 43.85 10.19
N GLY A 120 4.92 42.96 10.55
CA GLY A 120 5.54 42.91 11.86
C GLY A 120 4.56 42.65 12.99
N GLY A 121 4.80 43.25 14.17
CA GLY A 121 3.95 43.04 15.35
C GLY A 121 2.50 43.51 15.19
N ALA A 122 2.26 44.58 14.42
CA ALA A 122 0.92 45.04 14.14
C ALA A 122 0.13 44.01 13.31
N GLY A 123 0.77 43.38 12.32
CA GLY A 123 0.18 42.30 11.54
C GLY A 123 -0.18 41.10 12.41
N TYR A 124 0.69 40.73 13.33
CA TYR A 124 0.40 39.65 14.27
C TYR A 124 -0.86 39.94 15.10
N GLY A 125 -0.96 41.14 15.67
CA GLY A 125 -2.15 41.54 16.47
C GLY A 125 -3.44 41.47 15.69
N VAL A 126 -3.44 41.96 14.44
CA VAL A 126 -4.62 41.91 13.55
C VAL A 126 -4.99 40.46 13.24
N GLY A 127 -4.03 39.60 12.87
CA GLY A 127 -4.27 38.20 12.56
C GLY A 127 -4.78 37.42 13.79
N TRP A 128 -4.21 37.65 14.97
CA TRP A 128 -4.65 37.05 16.21
C TRP A 128 -6.11 37.44 16.54
N LEU A 129 -6.45 38.73 16.40
CA LEU A 129 -7.82 39.22 16.65
C LEU A 129 -8.82 38.63 15.63
N ALA A 130 -8.46 38.58 14.36
CA ALA A 130 -9.27 37.96 13.34
C ALA A 130 -9.57 36.49 13.64
N GLN A 131 -8.57 35.72 14.05
CA GLN A 131 -8.75 34.32 14.42
C GLN A 131 -9.62 34.11 15.67
N LYS A 132 -9.69 35.08 16.56
CA LYS A 132 -10.62 35.05 17.72
C LYS A 132 -12.08 35.14 17.26
N ILE A 133 -12.35 35.77 16.11
CA ILE A 133 -13.70 35.97 15.57
C ILE A 133 -14.10 34.83 14.63
N VAL A 134 -13.21 34.47 13.69
CA VAL A 134 -13.52 33.50 12.62
C VAL A 134 -13.00 32.07 12.91
N GLY A 135 -12.23 31.88 13.99
CA GLY A 135 -11.56 30.63 14.29
C GLY A 135 -10.14 30.54 13.66
N PRO A 136 -9.44 29.41 13.88
CA PRO A 136 -8.08 29.22 13.35
C PRO A 136 -8.09 29.21 11.82
N VAL A 137 -7.27 30.06 11.22
CA VAL A 137 -7.10 30.19 9.76
C VAL A 137 -5.65 29.89 9.41
N THR A 138 -5.43 28.95 8.51
CA THR A 138 -4.11 28.60 7.98
C THR A 138 -3.99 29.12 6.54
N ILE A 139 -2.94 29.88 6.26
CA ILE A 139 -2.66 30.46 4.93
C ILE A 139 -1.47 29.74 4.30
N GLY A 140 -1.52 29.54 2.98
CA GLY A 140 -0.45 28.88 2.22
C GLY A 140 -0.53 27.35 2.27
N ARG A 141 -1.55 26.78 2.89
CA ARG A 141 -1.91 25.37 2.74
C ARG A 141 -2.74 25.23 1.46
N ASP A 142 -2.42 24.22 0.67
CA ASP A 142 -3.23 23.91 -0.50
C ASP A 142 -4.64 23.46 -0.07
N PRO A 143 -5.69 24.19 -0.42
CA PRO A 143 -7.05 23.85 -0.02
C PRO A 143 -7.59 22.59 -0.72
N PHE A 144 -6.95 22.16 -1.80
CA PHE A 144 -7.31 20.94 -2.54
C PHE A 144 -6.56 19.71 -2.06
N PHE A 145 -5.57 19.88 -1.20
CA PHE A 145 -4.84 18.75 -0.62
C PHE A 145 -5.65 18.12 0.49
N ASN A 146 -5.93 16.83 0.34
CA ASN A 146 -6.54 16.02 1.41
C ASN A 146 -5.65 16.07 2.65
N ASP A 147 -6.24 16.35 3.80
CA ASP A 147 -5.52 16.32 5.07
C ASP A 147 -5.12 14.86 5.40
N PRO A 148 -3.83 14.49 5.34
CA PRO A 148 -3.40 13.14 5.66
C PRO A 148 -3.82 12.72 7.08
N ARG A 149 -3.87 13.67 8.02
CA ARG A 149 -4.33 13.40 9.41
C ARG A 149 -5.80 13.04 9.43
N MET A 150 -6.65 13.76 8.71
CA MET A 150 -8.07 13.43 8.60
C MET A 150 -8.25 12.02 8.05
N PHE A 151 -7.51 11.67 7.00
CA PHE A 151 -7.62 10.37 6.36
C PHE A 151 -7.09 9.24 7.26
N TYR A 152 -5.85 9.34 7.76
CA TYR A 152 -5.20 8.27 8.51
C TYR A 152 -5.65 8.21 9.97
N ASP A 153 -5.69 9.34 10.69
CA ASP A 153 -5.99 9.36 12.12
C ASP A 153 -7.48 9.28 12.44
N VAL A 154 -8.34 9.77 11.55
CA VAL A 154 -9.77 9.77 11.78
C VAL A 154 -10.48 8.68 10.97
N ILE A 155 -10.38 8.72 9.65
CA ILE A 155 -11.18 7.83 8.80
C ILE A 155 -10.63 6.39 8.86
N LEU A 156 -9.38 6.19 8.51
CA LEU A 156 -8.81 4.84 8.37
C LEU A 156 -8.66 4.15 9.73
N ARG A 157 -8.24 4.90 10.76
CA ARG A 157 -8.16 4.41 12.13
C ARG A 157 -9.53 3.91 12.65
N ARG A 158 -10.61 4.64 12.39
CA ARG A 158 -11.95 4.21 12.81
C ARG A 158 -12.44 2.98 12.06
N ARG A 159 -11.93 2.73 10.86
CA ARG A 159 -12.25 1.52 10.11
C ARG A 159 -11.69 0.24 10.72
N ASN A 160 -10.69 0.31 11.61
CA ASN A 160 -10.23 -0.86 12.38
C ASN A 160 -11.36 -1.55 13.13
N TRP A 161 -12.27 -0.76 13.71
CA TRP A 161 -13.43 -1.27 14.43
C TRP A 161 -14.32 -2.19 13.56
N ALA A 162 -14.51 -1.83 12.31
CA ALA A 162 -15.32 -2.59 11.35
C ALA A 162 -14.50 -3.62 10.55
N ASN A 163 -13.22 -3.82 10.85
CA ASN A 163 -12.28 -4.59 10.02
C ASN A 163 -12.30 -4.15 8.55
N ALA A 164 -12.37 -2.85 8.30
CA ALA A 164 -12.50 -2.24 6.99
C ALA A 164 -11.38 -1.25 6.68
N ALA A 165 -10.28 -1.26 7.45
CA ALA A 165 -9.08 -0.54 7.09
C ALA A 165 -8.48 -1.17 5.84
N PHE A 166 -8.20 -0.38 4.80
CA PHE A 166 -7.63 -0.88 3.57
C PHE A 166 -6.15 -0.50 3.46
N CYS A 167 -5.41 -1.22 2.63
CA CYS A 167 -4.03 -0.92 2.31
C CYS A 167 -3.97 0.34 1.44
N CYS A 168 -3.03 1.22 1.76
CA CYS A 168 -2.77 2.46 1.00
C CYS A 168 -1.42 2.39 0.25
N GLY A 169 -0.88 1.21 0.04
CA GLY A 169 0.37 0.99 -0.69
C GLY A 169 1.60 1.11 0.20
N ALA A 170 2.31 2.23 0.11
CA ALA A 170 3.62 2.39 0.74
C ALA A 170 3.61 2.28 2.28
N ALA A 171 4.72 1.78 2.84
CA ALA A 171 4.94 1.55 4.27
C ALA A 171 3.87 0.65 4.92
N SER A 172 3.36 -0.31 4.17
CA SER A 172 2.48 -1.37 4.66
C SER A 172 3.22 -2.69 4.80
N VAL A 173 2.87 -3.44 5.83
CA VAL A 173 3.41 -4.78 6.08
C VAL A 173 2.33 -5.80 5.81
N HIS A 174 2.62 -6.79 4.99
CA HIS A 174 1.68 -7.81 4.54
C HIS A 174 2.15 -9.19 4.97
N ARG A 175 1.24 -10.06 5.37
CA ARG A 175 1.49 -11.50 5.50
C ARG A 175 1.47 -12.12 4.10
N ARG A 176 2.57 -12.78 3.70
CA ARG A 176 2.67 -13.44 2.38
C ARG A 176 1.53 -14.43 2.14
N GLU A 177 1.21 -15.26 3.14
CA GLU A 177 0.11 -16.22 3.06
C GLU A 177 -1.21 -15.54 2.66
N ALA A 178 -1.54 -14.41 3.28
CA ALA A 178 -2.77 -13.68 2.98
C ALA A 178 -2.79 -13.16 1.54
N VAL A 179 -1.68 -12.59 1.08
CA VAL A 179 -1.55 -12.10 -0.30
C VAL A 179 -1.72 -13.24 -1.31
N MET A 180 -1.10 -14.40 -1.05
CA MET A 180 -1.23 -15.57 -1.93
C MET A 180 -2.64 -16.16 -1.91
N GLN A 181 -3.32 -16.20 -0.77
CA GLN A 181 -4.71 -16.64 -0.70
C GLN A 181 -5.66 -15.69 -1.47
N ALA A 182 -5.44 -14.37 -1.36
CA ALA A 182 -6.19 -13.41 -2.17
C ALA A 182 -5.98 -13.63 -3.68
N ALA A 183 -4.74 -13.94 -4.07
CA ALA A 183 -4.40 -14.26 -5.46
C ALA A 183 -5.14 -15.51 -5.96
N LEU A 184 -5.14 -16.59 -5.18
CA LEU A 184 -5.84 -17.82 -5.51
C LEU A 184 -7.34 -17.60 -5.66
N ARG A 185 -7.96 -16.82 -4.79
CA ARG A 185 -9.38 -16.47 -4.92
C ARG A 185 -9.66 -15.66 -6.17
N SER A 186 -8.84 -14.66 -6.45
CA SER A 186 -8.97 -13.86 -7.68
C SER A 186 -8.83 -14.72 -8.93
N TYR A 187 -7.92 -15.68 -8.90
CA TYR A 187 -7.73 -16.66 -9.96
C TYR A 187 -8.98 -17.50 -10.18
N VAL A 188 -9.53 -18.12 -9.13
CA VAL A 188 -10.74 -18.94 -9.22
C VAL A 188 -11.91 -18.11 -9.76
N TRP A 189 -12.13 -16.91 -9.24
CA TRP A 189 -13.18 -16.03 -9.77
C TRP A 189 -13.00 -15.65 -11.23
N SER A 190 -11.75 -15.44 -11.67
CA SER A 190 -11.47 -15.14 -13.08
C SER A 190 -11.77 -16.32 -13.99
N VAL A 191 -11.42 -17.54 -13.57
CA VAL A 191 -11.73 -18.77 -14.28
C VAL A 191 -13.25 -18.97 -14.37
N ASP A 192 -13.96 -18.86 -13.26
CA ASP A 192 -15.41 -19.04 -13.22
C ASP A 192 -16.13 -17.98 -14.07
N ALA A 193 -15.72 -16.72 -13.98
CA ALA A 193 -16.31 -15.64 -14.78
C ALA A 193 -16.10 -15.83 -16.29
N GLU A 194 -14.94 -16.35 -16.70
CA GLU A 194 -14.65 -16.64 -18.10
C GLU A 194 -15.52 -17.78 -18.61
N ILE A 195 -15.63 -18.87 -17.85
CA ILE A 195 -16.48 -20.02 -18.16
C ILE A 195 -17.96 -19.59 -18.25
N ASP A 196 -18.43 -18.81 -17.27
CA ASP A 196 -19.80 -18.29 -17.26
C ASP A 196 -20.11 -17.40 -18.47
N ARG A 197 -19.12 -16.61 -18.91
CA ARG A 197 -19.25 -15.76 -20.10
C ARG A 197 -19.52 -16.59 -21.35
N HIS A 198 -18.81 -17.70 -21.52
CA HIS A 198 -18.90 -18.57 -22.68
C HIS A 198 -20.14 -19.48 -22.64
N THR A 199 -20.69 -19.77 -21.45
CA THR A 199 -21.83 -20.68 -21.30
C THR A 199 -23.17 -19.97 -21.01
N ARG A 200 -23.17 -18.63 -21.00
CA ARG A 200 -24.31 -17.78 -20.62
C ARG A 200 -25.57 -18.08 -21.42
N ASP A 201 -25.42 -18.31 -22.73
CA ASP A 201 -26.55 -18.44 -23.65
C ASP A 201 -27.11 -19.86 -23.72
N ILE A 202 -26.49 -20.81 -23.00
CA ILE A 202 -26.96 -22.21 -22.96
C ILE A 202 -28.11 -22.31 -21.94
N ARG A 203 -29.29 -22.63 -22.41
CA ARG A 203 -30.49 -22.69 -21.59
C ARG A 203 -30.66 -24.02 -20.83
N ASP A 204 -30.21 -25.13 -21.43
CA ASP A 204 -30.27 -26.43 -20.78
C ASP A 204 -29.20 -26.55 -19.69
N PRO A 205 -29.58 -26.74 -18.41
CA PRO A 205 -28.64 -26.75 -17.29
C PRO A 205 -27.65 -27.91 -17.36
N VAL A 206 -28.08 -29.08 -17.84
CA VAL A 206 -27.19 -30.26 -17.92
C VAL A 206 -26.11 -30.06 -18.98
N THR A 207 -26.48 -29.56 -20.14
CA THR A 207 -25.52 -29.22 -21.21
C THR A 207 -24.59 -28.09 -20.78
N ARG A 208 -25.12 -27.11 -20.06
CA ARG A 208 -24.33 -25.99 -19.54
C ARG A 208 -23.27 -26.48 -18.57
N GLU A 209 -23.60 -27.27 -17.56
CA GLU A 209 -22.71 -27.84 -16.57
C GLU A 209 -21.62 -28.70 -17.22
N ALA A 210 -22.01 -29.62 -18.11
CA ALA A 210 -21.05 -30.46 -18.83
C ALA A 210 -20.04 -29.66 -19.66
N LEU A 211 -20.49 -28.57 -20.30
CA LEU A 211 -19.57 -27.69 -21.03
C LEU A 211 -18.65 -26.88 -20.10
N GLN A 212 -19.21 -26.38 -18.98
CA GLN A 212 -18.40 -25.68 -17.98
C GLN A 212 -17.29 -26.57 -17.44
N ASP A 213 -17.56 -27.80 -17.12
CA ASP A 213 -16.59 -28.79 -16.65
C ASP A 213 -15.51 -29.10 -17.70
N ALA A 214 -15.94 -29.26 -18.97
CA ALA A 214 -15.01 -29.50 -20.09
C ALA A 214 -14.11 -28.31 -20.38
N MET A 215 -14.58 -27.08 -20.20
CA MET A 215 -13.80 -25.85 -20.43
C MET A 215 -12.84 -25.52 -19.28
N ARG A 216 -13.18 -25.89 -18.07
CA ARG A 216 -12.44 -25.48 -16.84
C ARG A 216 -10.94 -25.72 -16.91
N PRO A 217 -10.41 -26.91 -17.33
CA PRO A 217 -8.97 -27.12 -17.42
C PRO A 217 -8.27 -26.19 -18.38
N HIS A 218 -8.90 -25.88 -19.50
CA HIS A 218 -8.31 -24.99 -20.54
C HIS A 218 -8.29 -23.54 -20.06
N VAL A 219 -9.42 -23.04 -19.54
CA VAL A 219 -9.51 -21.68 -19.00
C VAL A 219 -8.58 -21.51 -17.80
N ALA A 220 -8.48 -22.50 -16.94
CA ALA A 220 -7.56 -22.48 -15.80
C ALA A 220 -6.09 -22.42 -16.25
N PHE A 221 -5.73 -23.15 -17.31
CA PHE A 221 -4.38 -23.12 -17.86
C PHE A 221 -4.00 -21.76 -18.46
N ASP A 222 -4.96 -21.10 -19.12
CA ASP A 222 -4.76 -19.81 -19.77
C ASP A 222 -4.89 -18.61 -18.80
N THR A 223 -5.46 -18.84 -17.61
CA THR A 223 -5.63 -17.78 -16.61
C THR A 223 -4.37 -17.64 -15.75
N GLU A 224 -3.91 -16.41 -15.59
CA GLU A 224 -2.71 -16.10 -14.82
C GLU A 224 -3.01 -15.86 -13.34
N LEU A 225 -2.22 -16.50 -12.46
CA LEU A 225 -2.26 -16.23 -11.02
C LEU A 225 -1.51 -14.93 -10.72
N THR A 226 -2.24 -13.90 -10.29
CA THR A 226 -1.67 -12.58 -10.00
C THR A 226 -1.86 -12.21 -8.53
N PRO A 227 -0.81 -12.26 -7.68
CA PRO A 227 -0.88 -11.88 -6.27
C PRO A 227 -1.37 -10.44 -6.05
N TYR A 228 -0.92 -9.53 -6.88
CA TYR A 228 -1.43 -8.17 -6.96
C TYR A 228 -2.11 -7.97 -8.31
N LYS A 229 -3.38 -7.53 -8.30
CA LYS A 229 -4.13 -7.32 -9.53
C LYS A 229 -3.44 -6.23 -10.38
N PHE A 230 -3.32 -6.47 -11.67
CA PHE A 230 -2.84 -5.48 -12.63
C PHE A 230 -3.84 -4.33 -12.79
N HIS A 231 -3.83 -3.42 -11.81
CA HIS A 231 -4.72 -2.27 -11.75
C HIS A 231 -3.99 -1.10 -11.09
N VAL A 232 -4.41 0.12 -11.38
CA VAL A 232 -3.84 1.34 -10.79
C VAL A 232 -3.99 1.36 -9.26
N SER A 233 -5.02 0.69 -8.73
CA SER A 233 -5.30 0.59 -7.29
C SER A 233 -5.16 -0.88 -6.82
N GLU A 234 -4.01 -1.50 -7.06
CA GLU A 234 -3.72 -2.89 -6.69
C GLU A 234 -3.84 -3.14 -5.18
N ASP A 235 -3.51 -2.16 -4.38
CA ASP A 235 -3.57 -2.13 -2.93
C ASP A 235 -5.03 -2.20 -2.41
N ILE A 236 -5.88 -1.32 -2.93
CA ILE A 236 -7.31 -1.30 -2.57
C ILE A 236 -7.99 -2.60 -3.01
N TYR A 237 -7.71 -3.06 -4.22
CA TYR A 237 -8.29 -4.30 -4.74
C TYR A 237 -7.89 -5.52 -3.89
N THR A 238 -6.61 -5.65 -3.55
CA THR A 238 -6.11 -6.70 -2.66
C THR A 238 -6.80 -6.65 -1.29
N SER A 239 -7.02 -5.44 -0.76
CA SER A 239 -7.74 -5.25 0.50
C SER A 239 -9.19 -5.72 0.42
N ILE A 240 -9.88 -5.46 -0.69
CA ILE A 240 -11.26 -5.91 -0.91
C ILE A 240 -11.31 -7.44 -0.95
N LEU A 241 -10.39 -8.08 -1.67
CA LEU A 241 -10.31 -9.54 -1.75
C LEU A 241 -10.10 -10.18 -0.37
N LEU A 242 -9.21 -9.63 0.42
CA LEU A 242 -8.89 -10.15 1.76
C LEU A 242 -10.04 -9.93 2.75
N ASN A 243 -10.61 -8.72 2.81
CA ASN A 243 -11.74 -8.42 3.68
C ASN A 243 -13.01 -9.17 3.29
N GLY A 244 -13.19 -9.47 2.00
CA GLY A 244 -14.32 -10.24 1.46
C GLY A 244 -14.22 -11.74 1.69
N ASP A 245 -13.14 -12.24 2.30
CA ASP A 245 -12.99 -13.67 2.60
C ASP A 245 -13.85 -14.10 3.79
N ALA A 246 -15.01 -14.66 3.51
CA ALA A 246 -15.93 -15.16 4.53
C ALA A 246 -15.38 -16.42 5.24
N ALA A 247 -14.51 -17.19 4.60
CA ALA A 247 -13.96 -18.43 5.16
C ALA A 247 -12.86 -18.16 6.19
N ARG A 248 -11.91 -17.27 5.86
CA ARG A 248 -10.76 -16.99 6.73
C ARG A 248 -10.96 -15.77 7.63
N ARG A 249 -11.75 -14.78 7.21
CA ARG A 249 -11.99 -13.52 7.92
C ARG A 249 -10.70 -12.79 8.26
N TRP A 250 -9.85 -12.57 7.26
CA TRP A 250 -8.63 -11.82 7.40
C TRP A 250 -8.87 -10.45 8.06
N ARG A 251 -7.94 -10.05 8.89
CA ARG A 251 -8.00 -8.78 9.63
C ARG A 251 -6.97 -7.80 9.08
N SER A 252 -7.39 -6.55 9.02
CA SER A 252 -6.53 -5.41 8.73
C SER A 252 -6.31 -4.55 9.96
N VAL A 253 -5.15 -3.94 10.07
CA VAL A 253 -4.82 -3.04 11.17
C VAL A 253 -4.28 -1.73 10.59
N MET A 254 -4.95 -0.64 10.88
CA MET A 254 -4.39 0.69 10.72
C MET A 254 -3.75 1.12 12.04
N ARG A 255 -2.42 1.23 12.05
CA ARG A 255 -1.66 1.75 13.19
C ARG A 255 -1.47 3.26 13.02
N PRO A 256 -1.94 4.12 13.95
CA PRO A 256 -1.97 5.57 13.76
C PRO A 256 -0.63 6.25 14.06
N ARG A 257 0.49 5.53 14.04
CA ARG A 257 1.83 6.09 14.22
C ARG A 257 2.55 6.16 12.89
N ILE A 258 3.11 7.31 12.58
CA ILE A 258 3.91 7.54 11.38
C ILE A 258 5.20 6.74 11.52
N GLU A 259 5.47 5.87 10.56
CA GLU A 259 6.69 5.05 10.47
C GLU A 259 7.42 5.25 9.14
N SER A 260 6.97 6.19 8.34
CA SER A 260 7.61 6.57 7.07
C SER A 260 7.29 8.00 6.70
N LYS A 261 8.10 8.56 5.82
CA LYS A 261 7.86 9.83 5.13
C LYS A 261 8.11 9.66 3.64
N MET A 262 7.43 10.42 2.81
CA MET A 262 7.54 10.35 1.35
C MET A 262 7.31 11.72 0.72
N LEU A 263 7.58 11.81 -0.58
CA LEU A 263 7.22 12.98 -1.38
C LEU A 263 5.71 12.96 -1.68
N SER A 264 5.12 14.15 -1.78
CA SER A 264 3.75 14.25 -2.28
C SER A 264 3.70 13.82 -3.75
N PRO A 265 2.58 13.25 -4.22
CA PRO A 265 2.37 13.03 -5.63
C PRO A 265 2.60 14.36 -6.38
N GLN A 266 3.52 14.35 -7.33
CA GLN A 266 3.78 15.50 -8.20
C GLN A 266 2.95 15.32 -9.46
N ASP A 267 2.21 16.36 -9.88
CA ASP A 267 1.43 16.36 -11.11
C ASP A 267 2.33 16.30 -12.36
#